data_f7beaf6ecc0b2f35da88b214b04d0e32
#
_entry.id   f7beaf6ecc0b2f35da88b214b04d0e32
#
_cell.length_a   1.000
_cell.length_b   1.000
_cell.length_c   1.000
_cell.angle_alpha   90.00
_cell.angle_beta   90.00
_cell.angle_gamma   90.00
#
_symmetry.space_group_name_H-M   'P 1'
#
loop_
_entity.id
_entity.type
_entity.pdbx_description
1 polymer ?
#
loop_
_entity_poly.entity_id
_entity_poly.type
_entity_poly.pdbx_seq_one_letter_code
_entity_poly.pdbx_strand_id
1 'polypeptide(L)'
;MDRFAEALLSRQANSALPLEDDWFAPLLGDWEFDYQDRSGRRLQGEWYFRRALDGMAIEDLFICPSRDTREENPQPDGEYGAAVRMYNPKRRCYDMTYICSKGTTRLEVRKEGGVIACTVLEEPSNQWRFVEVTEDTFHWQNVTKQAEGLQVNCEVFARRIQ
;
A
#
# COMPACT_ATOMS: atom_id res chain seq x y z
N MET A 1 -7.33 25.19 0.85
CA MET A 1 -7.13 23.83 0.30
C MET A 1 -7.83 23.74 -1.05
N ASP A 2 -7.28 22.99 -1.96
CA ASP A 2 -7.90 22.74 -3.25
C ASP A 2 -9.25 21.99 -3.09
N ARG A 3 -10.31 22.48 -3.75
CA ARG A 3 -11.66 21.89 -3.68
C ARG A 3 -11.69 20.41 -4.08
N PHE A 4 -10.83 20.01 -5.01
CA PHE A 4 -10.69 18.59 -5.38
C PHE A 4 -10.18 17.77 -4.20
N ALA A 5 -9.12 18.22 -3.55
CA ALA A 5 -8.58 17.54 -2.38
C ALA A 5 -9.58 17.50 -1.22
N GLU A 6 -10.33 18.58 -1.01
CA GLU A 6 -11.41 18.61 0.00
C GLU A 6 -12.51 17.59 -0.29
N ALA A 7 -12.87 17.41 -1.54
CA ALA A 7 -13.89 16.45 -1.95
C ALA A 7 -13.38 15.01 -1.92
N LEU A 8 -12.10 14.80 -2.26
CA LEU A 8 -11.50 13.48 -2.31
C LEU A 8 -11.26 12.91 -0.91
N LEU A 9 -10.71 13.71 -0.02
CA LEU A 9 -10.20 13.26 1.28
C LEU A 9 -11.30 13.29 2.35
N SER A 10 -11.26 12.31 3.24
CA SER A 10 -12.19 12.16 4.35
C SER A 10 -11.43 12.13 5.67
N ARG A 11 -11.98 12.82 6.69
CA ARG A 11 -11.38 12.84 8.02
C ARG A 11 -11.73 11.59 8.84
N GLN A 12 -12.86 10.97 8.53
CA GLN A 12 -13.41 9.85 9.29
C GLN A 12 -13.76 8.70 8.37
N ALA A 13 -13.79 7.50 8.94
CA ALA A 13 -14.33 6.33 8.25
C ALA A 13 -15.83 6.50 8.02
N ASN A 14 -16.31 5.99 6.90
CA ASN A 14 -17.75 5.91 6.64
C ASN A 14 -18.42 5.00 7.68
N SER A 15 -19.63 5.36 8.11
CA SER A 15 -20.38 4.54 9.09
C SER A 15 -20.73 3.14 8.58
N ALA A 16 -20.70 2.91 7.28
CA ALA A 16 -20.91 1.60 6.68
C ALA A 16 -19.66 0.70 6.71
N LEU A 17 -18.50 1.24 7.10
CA LEU A 17 -17.28 0.46 7.30
C LEU A 17 -17.24 -0.01 8.76
N PRO A 18 -17.40 -1.33 9.04
CA PRO A 18 -17.29 -1.84 10.40
C PRO A 18 -15.90 -1.58 10.99
N LEU A 19 -15.84 -1.31 12.29
CA LEU A 19 -14.56 -1.02 12.96
C LEU A 19 -13.56 -2.18 12.82
N GLU A 20 -14.05 -3.41 12.91
CA GLU A 20 -13.22 -4.62 12.75
C GLU A 20 -12.68 -4.81 11.32
N ASP A 21 -13.25 -4.15 10.33
CA ASP A 21 -12.82 -4.21 8.94
C ASP A 21 -11.98 -2.98 8.53
N ASP A 22 -11.77 -2.03 9.43
CA ASP A 22 -10.96 -0.82 9.20
C ASP A 22 -9.46 -1.12 9.37
N TRP A 23 -8.95 -2.06 8.58
CA TRP A 23 -7.60 -2.62 8.73
C TRP A 23 -6.48 -1.64 8.46
N PHE A 24 -6.74 -0.61 7.64
CA PHE A 24 -5.74 0.36 7.22
C PHE A 24 -5.65 1.59 8.14
N ALA A 25 -6.51 1.70 9.17
CA ALA A 25 -6.47 2.82 10.09
C ALA A 25 -5.07 3.06 10.69
N PRO A 26 -4.32 2.02 11.11
CA PRO A 26 -2.97 2.22 11.64
C PRO A 26 -1.95 2.73 10.62
N LEU A 27 -2.23 2.59 9.32
CA LEU A 27 -1.34 3.00 8.25
C LEU A 27 -1.55 4.45 7.82
N LEU A 28 -2.65 5.09 8.24
CA LEU A 28 -2.94 6.47 7.84
C LEU A 28 -1.81 7.39 8.27
N GLY A 29 -1.40 8.27 7.35
CA GLY A 29 -0.34 9.25 7.60
C GLY A 29 0.77 9.20 6.55
N ASP A 30 1.92 9.72 6.94
CA ASP A 30 3.07 9.94 6.09
C ASP A 30 4.21 9.03 6.54
N TRP A 31 4.84 8.37 5.58
CA TRP A 31 5.89 7.39 5.84
C TRP A 31 7.09 7.61 4.91
N GLU A 32 8.28 7.45 5.44
CA GLU A 32 9.50 7.23 4.68
C GLU A 32 9.92 5.77 4.83
N PHE A 33 10.60 5.21 3.83
CA PHE A 33 10.97 3.81 3.91
C PHE A 33 12.29 3.50 3.23
N ASP A 34 12.86 2.39 3.67
CA ASP A 34 13.95 1.69 3.00
C ASP A 34 13.36 0.53 2.21
N TYR A 35 13.71 0.45 0.94
CA TYR A 35 13.33 -0.61 0.02
C TYR A 35 14.55 -1.49 -0.28
N GLN A 36 14.34 -2.80 -0.33
CA GLN A 36 15.35 -3.71 -0.84
C GLN A 36 14.70 -4.82 -1.67
N ASP A 37 15.38 -5.26 -2.72
CA ASP A 37 14.94 -6.36 -3.56
C ASP A 37 15.88 -7.57 -3.47
N ARG A 38 15.52 -8.64 -4.20
CA ARG A 38 16.28 -9.89 -4.21
C ARG A 38 17.70 -9.76 -4.74
N SER A 39 17.98 -8.73 -5.55
CA SER A 39 19.33 -8.48 -6.04
C SER A 39 20.22 -7.79 -4.99
N GLY A 40 19.63 -7.35 -3.88
CA GLY A 40 20.31 -6.57 -2.86
C GLY A 40 20.31 -5.07 -3.12
N ARG A 41 19.61 -4.62 -4.16
CA ARG A 41 19.46 -3.18 -4.44
C ARG A 41 18.67 -2.53 -3.31
N ARG A 42 19.15 -1.38 -2.85
CA ARG A 42 18.53 -0.60 -1.77
C ARG A 42 18.17 0.79 -2.28
N LEU A 43 16.96 1.22 -1.99
CA LEU A 43 16.43 2.53 -2.36
C LEU A 43 15.72 3.15 -1.17
N GLN A 44 15.57 4.47 -1.21
CA GLN A 44 14.70 5.19 -0.28
C GLN A 44 13.42 5.58 -0.99
N GLY A 45 12.32 5.55 -0.26
CA GLY A 45 11.00 5.91 -0.79
C GLY A 45 10.15 6.64 0.22
N GLU A 46 8.99 7.06 -0.25
CA GLU A 46 7.97 7.73 0.56
C GLU A 46 6.61 7.13 0.22
N TRP A 47 5.74 7.02 1.25
CA TRP A 47 4.42 6.41 1.12
C TRP A 47 3.42 7.17 1.97
N TYR A 48 2.31 7.59 1.37
CA TYR A 48 1.30 8.43 2.01
C TYR A 48 -0.05 7.72 1.95
N PHE A 49 -0.75 7.62 3.10
CA PHE A 49 -2.05 6.98 3.17
C PHE A 49 -3.09 7.95 3.69
N ARG A 50 -4.22 8.05 3.01
CA ARG A 50 -5.35 8.91 3.39
C ARG A 50 -6.68 8.18 3.26
N ARG A 51 -7.65 8.55 4.11
CA ARG A 51 -9.04 8.18 3.84
C ARG A 51 -9.57 9.02 2.70
N ALA A 52 -10.36 8.41 1.84
CA ALA A 52 -10.91 9.05 0.65
C ALA A 52 -12.31 8.53 0.36
N LEU A 53 -12.98 9.15 -0.61
CA LEU A 53 -14.24 8.69 -1.18
C LEU A 53 -15.30 8.45 -0.08
N ASP A 54 -15.63 9.52 0.62
CA ASP A 54 -16.59 9.51 1.74
C ASP A 54 -16.25 8.52 2.86
N GLY A 55 -14.96 8.29 3.07
CA GLY A 55 -14.46 7.39 4.12
C GLY A 55 -14.59 5.91 3.83
N MET A 56 -15.04 5.53 2.64
CA MET A 56 -15.14 4.13 2.23
C MET A 56 -13.84 3.57 1.68
N ALA A 57 -12.92 4.43 1.27
CA ALA A 57 -11.68 4.02 0.66
C ALA A 57 -10.46 4.51 1.43
N ILE A 58 -9.36 3.78 1.23
CA ILE A 58 -8.01 4.22 1.57
C ILE A 58 -7.27 4.43 0.26
N GLU A 59 -6.77 5.64 0.07
CA GLU A 59 -5.93 6.00 -1.07
C GLU A 59 -4.50 6.16 -0.59
N ASP A 60 -3.54 5.69 -1.40
CA ASP A 60 -2.13 5.90 -1.11
C ASP A 60 -1.36 6.40 -2.32
N LEU A 61 -0.23 7.05 -2.02
CA LEU A 61 0.79 7.42 -3.00
C LEU A 61 2.09 6.68 -2.62
N PHE A 62 2.56 5.85 -3.53
CA PHE A 62 3.82 5.11 -3.39
C PHE A 62 4.86 5.69 -4.34
N ILE A 63 5.98 6.18 -3.81
CA ILE A 63 7.02 6.86 -4.57
C ILE A 63 8.36 6.24 -4.23
N CYS A 64 8.97 5.53 -5.19
CA CYS A 64 10.26 4.87 -5.01
C CYS A 64 11.06 4.87 -6.31
N PRO A 65 12.23 5.48 -6.41
CA PRO A 65 12.91 6.28 -5.37
C PRO A 65 12.11 7.49 -4.93
N SER A 66 12.37 7.98 -3.71
CA SER A 66 11.72 9.17 -3.17
C SER A 66 11.93 10.40 -4.05
N ARG A 67 11.06 11.41 -3.90
CA ARG A 67 11.20 12.67 -4.67
C ARG A 67 12.55 13.34 -4.42
N ASP A 68 13.09 13.22 -3.20
CA ASP A 68 14.37 13.83 -2.84
C ASP A 68 15.57 13.13 -3.47
N THR A 69 15.48 11.85 -3.78
CA THR A 69 16.64 11.06 -4.22
C THR A 69 16.57 10.63 -5.69
N ARG A 70 15.39 10.69 -6.32
CA ARG A 70 15.18 10.09 -7.65
C ARG A 70 15.93 10.78 -8.79
N GLU A 71 16.24 12.07 -8.65
CA GLU A 71 17.01 12.78 -9.69
C GLU A 71 18.48 12.40 -9.66
N GLU A 72 19.03 12.18 -8.45
CA GLU A 72 20.43 11.79 -8.25
C GLU A 72 20.67 10.30 -8.50
N ASN A 73 19.65 9.47 -8.26
CA ASN A 73 19.71 8.02 -8.41
C ASN A 73 18.50 7.50 -9.21
N PRO A 74 18.39 7.86 -10.50
CA PRO A 74 17.24 7.43 -11.31
C PRO A 74 17.25 5.92 -11.51
N GLN A 75 16.07 5.32 -11.38
CA GLN A 75 15.88 3.88 -11.60
C GLN A 75 14.95 3.68 -12.79
N PRO A 76 15.31 2.84 -13.79
CA PRO A 76 14.45 2.57 -14.94
C PRO A 76 13.07 2.00 -14.56
N ASP A 77 13.00 1.26 -13.47
CA ASP A 77 11.78 0.67 -12.93
C ASP A 77 11.18 1.46 -11.76
N GLY A 78 11.62 2.70 -11.58
CA GLY A 78 11.10 3.57 -10.51
C GLY A 78 9.60 3.76 -10.61
N GLU A 79 8.94 3.88 -9.45
CA GLU A 79 7.49 4.02 -9.36
C GLU A 79 7.10 5.36 -8.76
N TYR A 80 6.04 5.91 -9.29
CA TYR A 80 5.31 7.04 -8.75
C TYR A 80 3.84 6.72 -8.98
N GLY A 81 3.24 6.02 -8.04
CA GLY A 81 1.95 5.41 -8.26
C GLY A 81 0.95 5.73 -7.15
N ALA A 82 -0.30 5.42 -7.45
CA ALA A 82 -1.41 5.57 -6.51
C ALA A 82 -2.20 4.27 -6.43
N ALA A 83 -2.67 3.95 -5.24
CA ALA A 83 -3.63 2.88 -5.05
C ALA A 83 -4.89 3.41 -4.39
N VAL A 84 -6.02 2.83 -4.77
CA VAL A 84 -7.30 3.02 -4.10
C VAL A 84 -7.79 1.66 -3.62
N ARG A 85 -8.09 1.57 -2.32
CA ARG A 85 -8.66 0.37 -1.68
C ARG A 85 -10.08 0.72 -1.24
N MET A 86 -11.07 0.26 -1.99
CA MET A 86 -12.48 0.51 -1.71
C MET A 86 -13.05 -0.64 -0.89
N TYR A 87 -13.64 -0.34 0.27
CA TYR A 87 -14.31 -1.36 1.06
C TYR A 87 -15.54 -1.91 0.34
N ASN A 88 -15.63 -3.23 0.30
CA ASN A 88 -16.74 -3.96 -0.28
C ASN A 88 -17.54 -4.63 0.84
N PRO A 89 -18.70 -4.06 1.26
CA PRO A 89 -19.45 -4.58 2.39
C PRO A 89 -20.09 -5.95 2.15
N LYS A 90 -20.36 -6.29 0.88
CA LYS A 90 -20.93 -7.60 0.54
C LYS A 90 -19.95 -8.75 0.73
N ARG A 91 -18.69 -8.49 0.40
CA ARG A 91 -17.62 -9.50 0.45
C ARG A 91 -16.73 -9.34 1.69
N ARG A 92 -16.90 -8.26 2.44
CA ARG A 92 -16.12 -7.90 3.62
C ARG A 92 -14.60 -7.95 3.34
N CYS A 93 -14.22 -7.28 2.27
CA CYS A 93 -12.84 -7.14 1.82
C CYS A 93 -12.66 -5.77 1.17
N TYR A 94 -11.45 -5.47 0.71
CA TYR A 94 -11.22 -4.27 -0.10
C TYR A 94 -10.92 -4.68 -1.53
N ASP A 95 -11.58 -4.01 -2.47
CA ASP A 95 -11.22 -4.05 -3.89
C ASP A 95 -10.15 -2.97 -4.11
N MET A 96 -8.99 -3.36 -4.63
CA MET A 96 -7.84 -2.48 -4.78
C MET A 96 -7.40 -2.38 -6.23
N THR A 97 -7.06 -1.16 -6.63
CA THR A 97 -6.39 -0.90 -7.90
C THR A 97 -5.15 -0.05 -7.64
N TYR A 98 -4.01 -0.49 -8.14
CA TYR A 98 -2.77 0.27 -8.14
C TYR A 98 -2.41 0.66 -9.56
N ILE A 99 -2.01 1.92 -9.77
CA ILE A 99 -1.62 2.43 -11.08
C ILE A 99 -0.34 3.26 -10.98
N CYS A 100 0.56 3.03 -11.91
CA CYS A 100 1.73 3.86 -12.17
C CYS A 100 2.03 3.88 -13.67
N SER A 101 3.10 4.51 -14.10
CA SER A 101 3.47 4.58 -15.52
C SER A 101 3.74 3.21 -16.16
N LYS A 102 3.99 2.18 -15.35
CA LYS A 102 4.23 0.81 -15.84
C LYS A 102 2.95 0.01 -16.08
N GLY A 103 1.80 0.51 -15.65
CA GLY A 103 0.51 -0.15 -15.85
C GLY A 103 -0.37 -0.17 -14.61
N THR A 104 -1.41 -0.99 -14.66
CA THR A 104 -2.45 -1.11 -13.64
C THR A 104 -2.50 -2.53 -13.12
N THR A 105 -2.56 -2.66 -11.78
CA THR A 105 -2.72 -3.94 -11.11
C THR A 105 -3.98 -3.90 -10.26
N ARG A 106 -4.82 -4.92 -10.38
CA ARG A 106 -6.02 -5.10 -9.54
C ARG A 106 -5.77 -6.18 -8.52
N LEU A 107 -6.20 -5.92 -7.27
CA LEU A 107 -5.97 -6.82 -6.15
C LEU A 107 -7.22 -6.95 -5.29
N GLU A 108 -7.34 -8.08 -4.60
CA GLU A 108 -8.30 -8.26 -3.51
C GLU A 108 -7.55 -8.25 -2.18
N VAL A 109 -8.05 -7.46 -1.23
CA VAL A 109 -7.40 -7.29 0.07
C VAL A 109 -8.19 -8.02 1.15
N ARG A 110 -7.52 -8.91 1.87
CA ARG A 110 -8.07 -9.60 3.04
C ARG A 110 -7.08 -9.56 4.18
N LYS A 111 -7.60 -9.60 5.39
CA LYS A 111 -6.78 -9.75 6.59
C LYS A 111 -6.79 -11.21 7.02
N GLU A 112 -5.62 -11.82 7.07
CA GLU A 112 -5.41 -13.22 7.43
C GLU A 112 -4.49 -13.26 8.65
N GLY A 113 -5.06 -13.52 9.84
CA GLY A 113 -4.32 -13.36 11.08
C GLY A 113 -3.91 -11.90 11.27
N GLY A 114 -2.66 -11.65 11.61
CA GLY A 114 -2.11 -10.29 11.75
C GLY A 114 -1.64 -9.66 10.44
N VAL A 115 -1.83 -10.32 9.29
CA VAL A 115 -1.30 -9.90 7.99
C VAL A 115 -2.42 -9.36 7.11
N ILE A 116 -2.19 -8.17 6.53
CA ILE A 116 -3.06 -7.64 5.48
C ILE A 116 -2.46 -8.10 4.14
N ALA A 117 -3.18 -8.98 3.44
CA ALA A 117 -2.72 -9.57 2.19
C ALA A 117 -3.51 -9.01 1.01
N CYS A 118 -2.81 -8.39 0.06
CA CYS A 118 -3.35 -7.88 -1.19
C CYS A 118 -2.97 -8.86 -2.29
N THR A 119 -3.93 -9.67 -2.75
CA THR A 119 -3.69 -10.71 -3.75
C THR A 119 -3.93 -10.18 -5.15
N VAL A 120 -2.95 -10.30 -6.02
CA VAL A 120 -3.05 -9.88 -7.43
C VAL A 120 -4.05 -10.77 -8.15
N LEU A 121 -5.10 -10.19 -8.75
CA LEU A 121 -6.19 -10.96 -9.34
C LEU A 121 -5.76 -11.75 -10.58
N GLU A 122 -4.88 -11.17 -11.40
CA GLU A 122 -4.38 -11.81 -12.63
C GLU A 122 -3.24 -12.81 -12.38
N GLU A 123 -2.60 -12.72 -11.20
CA GLU A 123 -1.51 -13.62 -10.78
C GLU A 123 -1.64 -13.91 -9.28
N PRO A 124 -2.58 -14.79 -8.87
CA PRO A 124 -2.91 -14.98 -7.44
C PRO A 124 -1.77 -15.53 -6.57
N SER A 125 -0.72 -16.07 -7.18
CA SER A 125 0.50 -16.45 -6.45
C SER A 125 1.29 -15.24 -5.94
N ASN A 126 1.07 -14.05 -6.53
CA ASN A 126 1.71 -12.80 -6.10
C ASN A 126 0.82 -12.09 -5.09
N GLN A 127 1.39 -11.74 -3.95
CA GLN A 127 0.73 -10.97 -2.90
C GLN A 127 1.62 -9.81 -2.44
N TRP A 128 0.98 -8.69 -2.14
CA TRP A 128 1.58 -7.54 -1.49
C TRP A 128 1.05 -7.50 -0.05
N ARG A 129 1.93 -7.63 0.93
CA ARG A 129 1.54 -7.96 2.30
C ARG A 129 2.09 -6.96 3.30
N PHE A 130 1.22 -6.42 4.16
CA PHE A 130 1.65 -5.73 5.38
C PHE A 130 1.76 -6.80 6.47
N VAL A 131 3.00 -7.18 6.78
CA VAL A 131 3.27 -8.31 7.69
C VAL A 131 3.39 -7.89 9.14
N GLU A 132 3.77 -6.65 9.38
CA GLU A 132 3.83 -6.06 10.71
C GLU A 132 3.53 -4.57 10.63
N VAL A 133 2.62 -4.08 11.48
CA VAL A 133 2.26 -2.67 11.57
C VAL A 133 2.23 -2.28 13.04
N THR A 134 3.02 -1.27 13.39
CA THR A 134 3.02 -0.63 14.70
C THR A 134 2.60 0.83 14.58
N GLU A 135 2.57 1.58 15.67
CA GLU A 135 2.27 3.01 15.64
C GLU A 135 3.26 3.80 14.78
N ASP A 136 4.54 3.44 14.83
CA ASP A 136 5.62 4.20 14.22
C ASP A 136 6.33 3.52 13.06
N THR A 137 6.07 2.24 12.84
CA THR A 137 6.75 1.44 11.79
C THR A 137 5.81 0.48 11.11
N PHE A 138 6.13 0.10 9.87
CA PHE A 138 5.55 -1.09 9.29
C PHE A 138 6.56 -1.83 8.39
N HIS A 139 6.32 -3.12 8.23
CA HIS A 139 7.05 -3.99 7.31
C HIS A 139 6.09 -4.50 6.24
N TRP A 140 6.45 -4.30 4.98
CA TRP A 140 5.67 -4.74 3.82
C TRP A 140 6.54 -5.59 2.90
N GLN A 141 5.91 -6.56 2.24
CA GLN A 141 6.59 -7.46 1.30
C GLN A 141 5.76 -7.67 0.05
N ASN A 142 6.43 -7.75 -1.09
CA ASN A 142 5.91 -8.37 -2.30
C ASN A 142 6.42 -9.80 -2.33
N VAL A 143 5.51 -10.79 -2.32
CA VAL A 143 5.87 -12.20 -2.25
C VAL A 143 5.25 -12.99 -3.39
N THR A 144 5.92 -14.08 -3.77
CA THR A 144 5.37 -15.10 -4.66
C THR A 144 5.21 -16.40 -3.88
N LYS A 145 3.99 -16.93 -3.86
CA LYS A 145 3.72 -18.24 -3.26
C LYS A 145 4.26 -19.34 -4.15
N GLN A 146 5.05 -20.21 -3.57
CA GLN A 146 5.65 -21.36 -4.23
C GLN A 146 5.31 -22.65 -3.47
N ALA A 147 5.57 -23.80 -4.07
CA ALA A 147 5.32 -25.10 -3.43
C ALA A 147 6.02 -25.26 -2.08
N GLU A 148 7.19 -24.66 -1.91
CA GLU A 148 8.03 -24.75 -0.72
C GLU A 148 7.95 -23.55 0.22
N GLY A 149 6.96 -22.65 0.03
CA GLY A 149 6.79 -21.46 0.86
C GLY A 149 6.75 -20.15 0.08
N LEU A 150 7.08 -19.06 0.75
CA LEU A 150 7.02 -17.72 0.15
C LEU A 150 8.41 -17.28 -0.35
N GLN A 151 8.45 -16.79 -1.59
CA GLN A 151 9.61 -16.07 -2.09
C GLN A 151 9.38 -14.57 -1.91
N VAL A 152 10.25 -13.90 -1.20
CA VAL A 152 10.21 -12.45 -1.04
C VAL A 152 10.89 -11.80 -2.24
N ASN A 153 10.13 -11.06 -3.04
CA ASN A 153 10.64 -10.37 -4.23
C ASN A 153 11.26 -9.02 -3.86
N CYS A 154 10.60 -8.28 -2.99
CA CYS A 154 11.11 -7.04 -2.42
C CYS A 154 10.42 -6.75 -1.08
N GLU A 155 11.02 -5.86 -0.31
CA GLU A 155 10.55 -5.48 1.03
C GLU A 155 10.65 -3.97 1.24
N VAL A 156 9.78 -3.49 2.10
CA VAL A 156 9.75 -2.11 2.57
C VAL A 156 9.75 -2.10 4.09
N PHE A 157 10.68 -1.35 4.66
CA PHE A 157 10.75 -1.07 6.10
C PHE A 157 10.47 0.41 6.28
N ALA A 158 9.31 0.73 6.79
CA ALA A 158 8.79 2.10 6.86
C ALA A 158 8.83 2.67 8.27
N ARG A 159 9.05 3.97 8.34
CA ARG A 159 9.03 4.78 9.56
C ARG A 159 8.06 5.94 9.36
N ARG A 160 7.25 6.23 10.36
CA ARG A 160 6.31 7.36 10.32
C ARG A 160 7.07 8.68 10.35
N ILE A 161 6.71 9.58 9.45
CA ILE A 161 7.20 10.97 9.46
C ILE A 161 6.38 11.74 10.50
N GLN A 162 7.06 12.42 11.40
CA GLN A 162 6.43 13.23 12.44
C GLN A 162 6.29 14.70 12.03
#